data_28fc4a158119717b16e7e11a06d43a44
#
_entry.id   28fc4a158119717b16e7e11a06d43a44
#
_cell.length_a   1.000
_cell.length_b   1.000
_cell.length_c   1.000
_cell.angle_alpha   90.00
_cell.angle_beta   90.00
_cell.angle_gamma   90.00
#
_symmetry.space_group_name_H-M   'P 1'
#
loop_
_entity.id
_entity.type
_entity.pdbx_description
1 polymer ?
#
loop_
_entity_poly.entity_id
_entity_poly.type
_entity_poly.pdbx_seq_one_letter_code
_entity_poly.pdbx_strand_id
1 'polypeptide(L)'
;SYDVVMHDDTEVLGEVVVTAMGIERKAASLTYATQTVKNTELTRARDVNFVNALQGKSAGLTITPNSSGAGGGASKILLRGQSSMLGNNQPLIVLDGVPLANGMQTQVDAGSLMNGGARDGGDILSTINPDDVASMTILKGANAAALYGSAANNGVIVITTKGGREGNLRVDVSSNSTFEQVIMLPELQTTYGGRVNGFNGVDYNGWGPALSSITADEMSRYPYLTNDSGYDKLKDFYDVGMTFTNSVALSGGTEKMRTYFSYANTTQRGVFEQNKFKRHNLMFKQTYNLFNNRLHLDFSLNYINQKLNNRPTVGKTYSAIFGMYRTPANIDMRYFKNNYSHTGTLEDDMVTSLEYGNRHLINEPIQTWEWYDQYVNNPYWIRNMLNNETITNRLLSSFTAKVDIVDGLSAQARLSVEQNFIDETDSKYATTNRESRIKAGISYVGNRWDRNIFSDYLLTYNKRFLDKIDFN
;
A
#
# COMPACT_ATOMS: atom_id res chain seq x y z
N SER A 1 42.78 16.77 36.33
CA SER A 1 42.28 15.40 36.12
C SER A 1 40.86 15.34 36.60
N TYR A 2 39.95 15.04 35.71
CA TYR A 2 38.55 14.72 36.06
C TYR A 2 38.49 13.20 36.27
N ASP A 3 38.20 12.77 37.52
CA ASP A 3 37.89 11.39 37.79
C ASP A 3 36.47 11.12 37.31
N VAL A 4 36.35 10.39 36.22
CA VAL A 4 35.09 9.86 35.74
C VAL A 4 34.86 8.51 36.42
N VAL A 5 34.02 8.50 37.44
CA VAL A 5 33.51 7.24 38.03
C VAL A 5 32.44 6.69 37.11
N MET A 6 32.79 5.67 36.36
CA MET A 6 31.79 4.89 35.61
C MET A 6 31.04 4.00 36.62
N HIS A 7 29.76 4.26 36.81
CA HIS A 7 28.86 3.31 37.43
C HIS A 7 28.43 2.30 36.37
N ASP A 8 28.59 1.01 36.69
CA ASP A 8 27.96 -0.05 35.90
C ASP A 8 26.45 0.16 35.93
N ASP A 9 25.88 0.47 34.79
CA ASP A 9 24.42 0.48 34.60
C ASP A 9 23.94 -0.97 34.55
N THR A 10 23.71 -1.54 35.73
CA THR A 10 23.28 -2.93 35.91
C THR A 10 21.77 -3.12 35.71
N GLU A 11 21.03 -2.12 35.34
CA GLU A 11 19.67 -2.28 34.82
C GLU A 11 19.68 -2.65 33.32
N VAL A 12 20.23 -3.81 33.01
CA VAL A 12 19.79 -4.53 31.81
C VAL A 12 18.37 -4.98 32.08
N LEU A 13 17.41 -4.10 31.86
CA LEU A 13 16.00 -4.48 31.73
C LEU A 13 15.98 -5.56 30.66
N GLY A 14 15.75 -6.81 31.07
CA GLY A 14 15.75 -7.96 30.17
C GLY A 14 14.69 -7.71 29.11
N GLU A 15 15.11 -7.23 27.93
CA GLU A 15 14.21 -6.96 26.80
C GLU A 15 13.48 -8.26 26.47
N VAL A 16 12.18 -8.28 26.77
CA VAL A 16 11.32 -9.41 26.45
C VAL A 16 10.87 -9.24 25.02
N VAL A 17 11.17 -10.21 24.19
CA VAL A 17 10.82 -10.25 22.80
C VAL A 17 9.72 -11.26 22.59
N VAL A 18 8.66 -10.87 21.92
CA VAL A 18 7.64 -11.80 21.44
C VAL A 18 8.25 -12.59 20.28
N THR A 19 8.44 -13.88 20.51
CA THR A 19 8.95 -14.82 19.51
C THR A 19 7.78 -15.49 18.77
N ALA A 20 8.07 -16.57 18.07
CA ALA A 20 7.06 -17.35 17.36
C ALA A 20 5.92 -17.81 18.28
N MET A 21 4.75 -17.94 17.69
CA MET A 21 3.51 -18.40 18.34
C MET A 21 3.08 -17.52 19.55
N GLY A 22 3.59 -16.30 19.65
CA GLY A 22 3.24 -15.37 20.74
C GLY A 22 3.94 -15.70 22.08
N ILE A 23 5.00 -16.52 22.05
CA ILE A 23 5.77 -16.83 23.25
C ILE A 23 6.69 -15.66 23.57
N GLU A 24 6.62 -15.16 24.80
CA GLU A 24 7.55 -14.15 25.31
C GLU A 24 8.85 -14.82 25.80
N ARG A 25 9.99 -14.37 25.27
CA ARG A 25 11.33 -14.81 25.70
C ARG A 25 12.23 -13.62 25.96
N LYS A 26 13.18 -13.76 26.86
CA LYS A 26 14.22 -12.76 27.05
C LYS A 26 15.10 -12.71 25.80
N ALA A 27 15.35 -11.52 25.26
CA ALA A 27 16.17 -11.35 24.06
C ALA A 27 17.55 -12.02 24.20
N ALA A 28 18.14 -11.98 25.39
CA ALA A 28 19.42 -12.61 25.70
C ALA A 28 19.40 -14.15 25.65
N SER A 29 18.21 -14.78 25.70
CA SER A 29 18.07 -16.24 25.62
C SER A 29 17.88 -16.75 24.17
N LEU A 30 17.80 -15.86 23.19
CA LEU A 30 17.59 -16.22 21.80
C LEU A 30 18.93 -16.51 21.12
N THR A 31 18.99 -17.62 20.42
CA THR A 31 20.17 -18.04 19.63
C THR A 31 20.26 -17.37 18.25
N TYR A 32 19.35 -16.43 17.96
CA TYR A 32 19.25 -15.73 16.69
C TYR A 32 19.06 -14.21 16.88
N ALA A 33 19.51 -13.46 15.89
CA ALA A 33 19.40 -12.01 15.93
C ALA A 33 17.95 -11.55 15.77
N THR A 34 17.44 -10.86 16.76
CA THR A 34 16.15 -10.19 16.75
C THR A 34 16.35 -8.69 16.84
N GLN A 35 15.40 -7.96 16.30
CA GLN A 35 15.36 -6.51 16.46
C GLN A 35 13.91 -6.09 16.64
N THR A 36 13.63 -5.39 17.73
CA THR A 36 12.30 -4.89 18.05
C THR A 36 12.24 -3.38 17.81
N VAL A 37 11.20 -2.95 17.08
CA VAL A 37 10.87 -1.54 16.85
C VAL A 37 9.58 -1.23 17.60
N LYS A 38 9.62 -0.24 18.50
CA LYS A 38 8.46 0.15 19.32
C LYS A 38 7.50 1.07 18.54
N ASN A 39 6.24 1.13 18.98
CA ASN A 39 5.21 1.99 18.40
C ASN A 39 5.65 3.45 18.26
N THR A 40 6.32 4.02 19.26
CA THR A 40 6.79 5.41 19.24
C THR A 40 7.73 5.71 18.08
N GLU A 41 8.49 4.73 17.62
CA GLU A 41 9.36 4.87 16.47
C GLU A 41 8.58 4.72 15.14
N LEU A 42 7.58 3.84 15.12
CA LEU A 42 6.73 3.61 13.95
C LEU A 42 5.84 4.81 13.63
N THR A 43 5.32 5.47 14.67
CA THR A 43 4.37 6.59 14.52
C THR A 43 5.04 7.96 14.42
N ARG A 44 6.37 8.04 14.56
CA ARG A 44 7.13 9.31 14.47
C ARG A 44 7.14 9.88 13.05
N ALA A 45 7.24 9.03 12.03
CA ALA A 45 7.12 9.38 10.63
C ALA A 45 6.03 8.49 10.02
N ARG A 46 4.80 9.01 10.01
CA ARG A 46 3.63 8.24 9.57
C ARG A 46 3.59 8.16 8.05
N ASP A 47 3.40 6.96 7.55
CA ASP A 47 3.08 6.66 6.17
C ASP A 47 1.75 5.92 6.14
N VAL A 48 1.01 5.97 5.03
CA VAL A 48 -0.24 5.22 4.84
C VAL A 48 0.02 3.72 4.92
N ASN A 49 1.14 3.27 4.35
CA ASN A 49 1.69 1.94 4.59
C ASN A 49 2.79 2.03 5.67
N PHE A 50 2.42 1.75 6.91
CA PHE A 50 3.30 1.94 8.07
C PHE A 50 4.61 1.13 8.03
N VAL A 51 4.69 0.11 7.19
CA VAL A 51 5.92 -0.67 6.97
C VAL A 51 7.04 0.21 6.41
N ASN A 52 6.70 1.22 5.63
CA ASN A 52 7.67 2.18 5.12
C ASN A 52 8.39 2.93 6.26
N ALA A 53 7.72 3.08 7.41
CA ALA A 53 8.33 3.65 8.61
C ALA A 53 9.45 2.79 9.23
N LEU A 54 9.59 1.52 8.83
CA LEU A 54 10.71 0.66 9.23
C LEU A 54 12.00 0.90 8.43
N GLN A 55 11.91 1.63 7.33
CA GLN A 55 13.08 1.90 6.49
C GLN A 55 14.18 2.59 7.30
N GLY A 56 15.39 2.02 7.25
CA GLY A 56 16.55 2.52 8.01
C GLY A 56 16.53 2.22 9.52
N LYS A 57 15.47 1.60 10.07
CA LYS A 57 15.39 1.30 11.52
C LYS A 57 15.83 -0.12 11.88
N SER A 58 16.02 -0.98 10.91
CA SER A 58 16.50 -2.35 11.13
C SER A 58 17.62 -2.72 10.18
N ALA A 59 18.75 -3.19 10.72
CA ALA A 59 19.86 -3.67 9.94
C ALA A 59 19.47 -4.88 9.08
N GLY A 60 19.85 -4.90 7.80
CA GLY A 60 19.54 -5.97 6.85
C GLY A 60 18.08 -6.02 6.39
N LEU A 61 17.29 -5.02 6.70
CA LEU A 61 15.94 -4.82 6.18
C LEU A 61 15.98 -3.76 5.08
N THR A 62 15.59 -4.15 3.88
CA THR A 62 15.42 -3.22 2.75
C THR A 62 13.94 -3.13 2.42
N ILE A 63 13.42 -1.93 2.42
CA ILE A 63 12.04 -1.65 2.05
C ILE A 63 12.05 -0.75 0.83
N THR A 64 11.40 -1.19 -0.23
CA THR A 64 11.18 -0.39 -1.43
C THR A 64 9.70 -0.09 -1.49
N PRO A 65 9.29 1.14 -1.13
CA PRO A 65 7.89 1.54 -1.24
C PRO A 65 7.50 1.62 -2.72
N ASN A 66 6.30 1.19 -3.02
CA ASN A 66 5.70 1.40 -4.32
C ASN A 66 4.77 2.61 -4.23
N SER A 67 5.14 3.70 -4.86
CA SER A 67 4.38 4.95 -4.82
C SER A 67 3.27 4.98 -5.87
N SER A 68 2.36 4.03 -5.85
CA SER A 68 1.25 3.98 -6.80
C SER A 68 0.09 4.94 -6.49
N GLY A 69 0.33 6.01 -5.75
CA GLY A 69 -0.67 7.03 -5.41
C GLY A 69 -1.34 6.82 -4.05
N ALA A 70 -2.58 7.32 -3.88
CA ALA A 70 -3.31 7.21 -2.62
C ALA A 70 -3.52 5.74 -2.23
N GLY A 71 -3.50 5.46 -0.93
CA GLY A 71 -3.57 4.12 -0.37
C GLY A 71 -2.21 3.44 -0.20
N GLY A 72 -1.11 4.11 -0.58
CA GLY A 72 0.27 3.73 -0.23
C GLY A 72 0.82 2.46 -0.89
N GLY A 73 0.19 1.89 -1.89
CA GLY A 73 0.70 0.73 -2.64
C GLY A 73 1.30 -0.42 -1.82
N ALA A 74 1.71 -1.49 -2.49
CA ALA A 74 2.46 -2.58 -1.88
C ALA A 74 3.93 -2.20 -1.68
N SER A 75 4.50 -2.55 -0.54
CA SER A 75 5.92 -2.34 -0.28
C SER A 75 6.69 -3.65 -0.45
N LYS A 76 7.75 -3.63 -1.23
CA LYS A 76 8.66 -4.77 -1.34
C LYS A 76 9.57 -4.79 -0.12
N ILE A 77 9.48 -5.85 0.67
CA ILE A 77 10.25 -6.04 1.89
C ILE A 77 11.24 -7.17 1.66
N LEU A 78 12.52 -6.90 1.90
CA LEU A 78 13.58 -7.90 1.79
C LEU A 78 14.37 -7.94 3.10
N LEU A 79 14.55 -9.15 3.62
CA LEU A 79 15.44 -9.41 4.76
C LEU A 79 16.72 -10.10 4.25
N ARG A 80 17.88 -9.42 4.42
CA ARG A 80 19.20 -9.91 3.96
C ARG A 80 19.31 -10.10 2.44
N GLY A 81 18.54 -9.34 1.64
CA GLY A 81 18.57 -9.38 0.18
C GLY A 81 17.63 -10.39 -0.46
N GLN A 82 17.82 -10.65 -1.74
CA GLN A 82 17.04 -11.61 -2.51
C GLN A 82 17.66 -13.01 -2.41
N SER A 83 16.86 -14.00 -2.05
CA SER A 83 17.25 -15.39 -1.93
C SER A 83 16.89 -16.21 -3.18
N SER A 84 15.91 -15.78 -3.97
CA SER A 84 15.43 -16.47 -5.15
C SER A 84 15.25 -15.51 -6.32
N MET A 85 15.58 -15.95 -7.53
CA MET A 85 15.34 -15.17 -8.77
C MET A 85 13.87 -15.24 -9.22
N LEU A 86 13.19 -16.35 -9.01
CA LEU A 86 11.82 -16.60 -9.50
C LEU A 86 10.79 -16.76 -8.38
N GLY A 87 11.24 -17.00 -7.14
CA GLY A 87 10.37 -17.24 -6.00
C GLY A 87 10.02 -15.96 -5.21
N ASN A 88 9.11 -16.13 -4.27
CA ASN A 88 8.78 -15.07 -3.31
C ASN A 88 9.98 -14.82 -2.38
N ASN A 89 10.41 -13.58 -2.29
CA ASN A 89 11.51 -13.13 -1.43
C ASN A 89 11.03 -12.34 -0.21
N GLN A 90 9.73 -12.20 -0.03
CA GLN A 90 9.18 -11.43 1.09
C GLN A 90 9.17 -12.24 2.39
N PRO A 91 9.37 -11.61 3.55
CA PRO A 91 9.25 -12.27 4.84
C PRO A 91 7.80 -12.66 5.13
N LEU A 92 7.62 -13.67 5.97
CA LEU A 92 6.31 -14.00 6.51
C LEU A 92 5.87 -12.92 7.49
N ILE A 93 4.62 -12.50 7.39
CA ILE A 93 4.00 -11.56 8.33
C ILE A 93 3.18 -12.34 9.33
N VAL A 94 3.39 -12.05 10.61
CA VAL A 94 2.67 -12.68 11.72
C VAL A 94 2.05 -11.57 12.58
N LEU A 95 0.74 -11.60 12.76
CA LEU A 95 0.00 -10.65 13.61
C LEU A 95 -0.53 -11.37 14.85
N ASP A 96 -0.11 -10.95 16.03
CA ASP A 96 -0.46 -11.55 17.32
C ASP A 96 -0.29 -13.09 17.34
N GLY A 97 0.77 -13.57 16.65
CA GLY A 97 1.10 -14.98 16.54
C GLY A 97 0.35 -15.74 15.42
N VAL A 98 -0.50 -15.09 14.65
CA VAL A 98 -1.22 -15.67 13.51
C VAL A 98 -0.49 -15.33 12.22
N PRO A 99 -0.02 -16.31 11.44
CA PRO A 99 0.52 -16.06 10.11
C PRO A 99 -0.54 -15.49 9.19
N LEU A 100 -0.25 -14.36 8.57
CA LEU A 100 -1.13 -13.76 7.58
C LEU A 100 -0.79 -14.28 6.18
N ALA A 101 -1.81 -14.50 5.37
CA ALA A 101 -1.61 -14.84 3.97
C ALA A 101 -1.01 -13.64 3.23
N ASN A 102 0.30 -13.63 3.05
CA ASN A 102 1.04 -12.57 2.37
C ASN A 102 0.92 -12.70 0.84
N GLY A 103 -0.31 -12.85 0.36
CA GLY A 103 -0.63 -12.76 -1.05
C GLY A 103 -0.54 -11.30 -1.47
N MET A 104 0.47 -10.95 -2.26
CA MET A 104 0.45 -9.68 -2.99
C MET A 104 -0.78 -9.71 -3.90
N GLN A 105 -1.74 -8.84 -3.60
CA GLN A 105 -2.91 -8.70 -4.45
C GLN A 105 -2.45 -8.05 -5.76
N THR A 106 -2.50 -8.83 -6.84
CA THR A 106 -2.10 -8.44 -8.19
C THR A 106 -0.72 -7.79 -8.29
N GLN A 107 0.30 -8.62 -8.43
CA GLN A 107 1.59 -8.15 -8.94
C GLN A 107 1.44 -7.73 -10.39
N VAL A 108 2.05 -6.59 -10.71
CA VAL A 108 2.27 -6.13 -12.06
C VAL A 108 3.16 -7.14 -12.79
N ASP A 109 2.61 -7.96 -13.65
CA ASP A 109 3.40 -8.81 -14.51
C ASP A 109 3.98 -8.05 -15.72
N ALA A 110 5.03 -8.59 -16.32
CA ALA A 110 5.70 -7.94 -17.45
C ALA A 110 4.77 -7.80 -18.67
N GLY A 111 3.83 -8.71 -18.89
CA GLY A 111 2.86 -8.66 -19.96
C GLY A 111 1.86 -7.52 -19.77
N SER A 112 1.40 -7.31 -18.54
CA SER A 112 0.53 -6.19 -18.18
C SER A 112 1.22 -4.84 -18.35
N LEU A 113 2.53 -4.74 -18.06
CA LEU A 113 3.31 -3.52 -18.28
C LEU A 113 3.40 -3.14 -19.76
N MET A 114 3.53 -4.14 -20.63
CA MET A 114 3.68 -3.87 -22.08
C MET A 114 2.35 -3.54 -22.77
N ASN A 115 1.27 -4.22 -22.41
CA ASN A 115 0.06 -4.24 -23.25
C ASN A 115 -1.17 -3.58 -22.64
N GLY A 116 -1.26 -3.34 -21.36
CA GLY A 116 -2.52 -2.83 -20.81
C GLY A 116 -2.37 -1.99 -19.56
N GLY A 117 -1.19 -1.97 -19.04
CA GLY A 117 -0.94 -1.36 -17.78
C GLY A 117 -1.46 -2.20 -16.62
N ALA A 118 -0.77 -2.12 -15.51
CA ALA A 118 -1.11 -2.81 -14.30
C ALA A 118 -1.31 -1.82 -13.17
N ARG A 119 -2.04 -2.25 -12.15
CA ARG A 119 -2.24 -1.50 -10.93
C ARG A 119 -1.66 -2.28 -9.78
N ASP A 120 -1.06 -1.57 -8.87
CA ASP A 120 -0.62 -2.17 -7.62
C ASP A 120 -1.82 -2.43 -6.70
N GLY A 121 -2.08 -3.67 -6.34
CA GLY A 121 -3.20 -4.07 -5.46
C GLY A 121 -3.04 -3.67 -4.00
N GLY A 122 -1.88 -3.17 -3.59
CA GLY A 122 -1.54 -2.97 -2.18
C GLY A 122 -1.05 -4.28 -1.53
N ASP A 123 -0.72 -4.19 -0.27
CA ASP A 123 -0.33 -5.32 0.57
C ASP A 123 -1.18 -5.41 1.83
N ILE A 124 -1.08 -6.55 2.53
CA ILE A 124 -1.83 -6.78 3.75
C ILE A 124 -1.41 -5.86 4.90
N LEU A 125 -0.15 -5.42 4.89
CA LEU A 125 0.41 -4.55 5.91
C LEU A 125 -0.14 -3.13 5.80
N SER A 126 -0.39 -2.66 4.58
CA SER A 126 -1.03 -1.35 4.38
C SER A 126 -2.42 -1.25 4.99
N THR A 127 -3.05 -2.38 5.34
CA THR A 127 -4.39 -2.39 5.96
C THR A 127 -4.36 -2.23 7.48
N ILE A 128 -3.21 -2.45 8.13
CA ILE A 128 -3.07 -2.37 9.59
C ILE A 128 -2.92 -0.90 10.02
N ASN A 129 -3.65 -0.51 11.07
CA ASN A 129 -3.48 0.81 11.65
C ASN A 129 -2.23 0.86 12.52
N PRO A 130 -1.24 1.75 12.25
CA PRO A 130 -0.02 1.86 13.04
C PRO A 130 -0.27 2.23 14.51
N ASP A 131 -1.37 2.93 14.81
CA ASP A 131 -1.70 3.31 16.18
C ASP A 131 -2.10 2.12 17.06
N ASP A 132 -2.56 1.01 16.45
CA ASP A 132 -2.92 -0.22 17.15
C ASP A 132 -1.72 -1.16 17.35
N VAL A 133 -0.58 -0.90 16.71
CA VAL A 133 0.65 -1.70 16.88
C VAL A 133 1.35 -1.31 18.18
N ALA A 134 1.71 -2.28 19.01
CA ALA A 134 2.53 -2.07 20.20
C ALA A 134 4.03 -2.15 19.85
N SER A 135 4.40 -3.17 19.08
CA SER A 135 5.78 -3.39 18.65
C SER A 135 5.84 -4.26 17.39
N MET A 136 6.95 -4.17 16.68
CA MET A 136 7.30 -5.07 15.58
C MET A 136 8.65 -5.71 15.87
N THR A 137 8.69 -7.04 15.79
CA THR A 137 9.91 -7.82 15.98
C THR A 137 10.29 -8.49 14.67
N ILE A 138 11.53 -8.28 14.23
CA ILE A 138 12.07 -8.83 13.00
C ILE A 138 12.95 -10.03 13.36
N LEU A 139 12.53 -11.21 12.92
CA LEU A 139 13.26 -12.47 13.11
C LEU A 139 14.04 -12.76 11.83
N LYS A 140 15.38 -12.70 11.95
CA LYS A 140 16.30 -12.78 10.80
C LYS A 140 16.86 -14.20 10.67
N GLY A 141 16.67 -14.83 9.50
CA GLY A 141 17.34 -16.06 9.11
C GLY A 141 16.53 -17.35 9.27
N ALA A 142 17.20 -18.47 9.01
CA ALA A 142 16.59 -19.80 8.95
C ALA A 142 15.94 -20.28 10.28
N ASN A 143 16.35 -19.72 11.41
CA ASN A 143 15.76 -20.07 12.71
C ASN A 143 14.29 -19.65 12.82
N ALA A 144 13.86 -18.64 12.06
CA ALA A 144 12.46 -18.31 11.93
C ALA A 144 11.68 -19.43 11.20
N ALA A 145 12.32 -20.10 10.24
CA ALA A 145 11.74 -21.24 9.53
C ALA A 145 11.53 -22.48 10.43
N ALA A 146 12.34 -22.64 11.47
CA ALA A 146 12.16 -23.72 12.45
C ALA A 146 10.83 -23.57 13.23
N LEU A 147 10.31 -22.34 13.33
CA LEU A 147 9.10 -22.02 14.10
C LEU A 147 7.84 -21.92 13.24
N TYR A 148 7.98 -21.46 11.98
CA TYR A 148 6.87 -21.22 11.06
C TYR A 148 6.97 -22.02 9.77
N GLY A 149 7.91 -22.98 9.69
CA GLY A 149 8.10 -23.82 8.51
C GLY A 149 8.70 -23.08 7.31
N SER A 150 8.54 -23.66 6.13
CA SER A 150 9.13 -23.15 4.87
C SER A 150 8.64 -21.75 4.47
N ALA A 151 7.44 -21.35 4.90
CA ALA A 151 6.91 -20.01 4.64
C ALA A 151 7.77 -18.89 5.24
N ALA A 152 8.57 -19.19 6.27
CA ALA A 152 9.45 -18.28 6.96
C ALA A 152 10.92 -18.30 6.48
N ASN A 153 11.23 -18.95 5.35
CA ASN A 153 12.60 -19.05 4.82
C ASN A 153 13.26 -17.67 4.58
N ASN A 154 12.46 -16.69 4.23
CA ASN A 154 12.92 -15.31 4.02
C ASN A 154 12.88 -14.44 5.29
N GLY A 155 12.69 -15.07 6.47
CA GLY A 155 12.53 -14.41 7.75
C GLY A 155 11.07 -14.11 8.09
N VAL A 156 10.85 -13.53 9.26
CA VAL A 156 9.52 -13.22 9.80
C VAL A 156 9.47 -11.81 10.37
N ILE A 157 8.39 -11.11 10.12
CA ILE A 157 8.03 -9.88 10.82
C ILE A 157 6.84 -10.17 11.73
N VAL A 158 7.08 -10.18 13.03
CA VAL A 158 6.06 -10.37 14.06
C VAL A 158 5.53 -9.01 14.48
N ILE A 159 4.24 -8.79 14.31
CA ILE A 159 3.53 -7.59 14.72
C ILE A 159 2.72 -7.93 15.96
N THR A 160 2.96 -7.21 17.05
CA THR A 160 2.18 -7.31 18.27
C THR A 160 1.29 -6.10 18.39
N THR A 161 -0.02 -6.32 18.53
CA THR A 161 -0.98 -5.23 18.72
C THR A 161 -1.09 -4.81 20.18
N LYS A 162 -1.59 -3.59 20.41
CA LYS A 162 -1.91 -3.10 21.73
C LYS A 162 -3.01 -3.94 22.37
N GLY A 163 -2.95 -4.10 23.67
CA GLY A 163 -3.97 -4.77 24.48
C GLY A 163 -4.50 -3.88 25.60
N GLY A 164 -5.52 -4.38 26.30
CA GLY A 164 -6.05 -3.74 27.49
C GLY A 164 -5.01 -3.62 28.60
N ARG A 165 -5.13 -2.59 29.41
CA ARG A 165 -4.24 -2.32 30.56
C ARG A 165 -5.03 -2.46 31.85
N GLU A 166 -4.33 -2.79 32.91
CA GLU A 166 -4.86 -2.68 34.27
C GLU A 166 -4.93 -1.21 34.68
N GLY A 167 -5.97 -0.86 35.40
CA GLY A 167 -6.21 0.48 35.93
C GLY A 167 -7.41 1.17 35.30
N ASN A 168 -7.52 2.46 35.56
CA ASN A 168 -8.61 3.30 35.07
C ASN A 168 -8.66 3.39 33.54
N LEU A 169 -9.82 3.70 33.03
CA LEU A 169 -10.04 3.93 31.61
C LEU A 169 -9.10 5.03 31.10
N ARG A 170 -8.27 4.68 30.14
CA ARG A 170 -7.42 5.60 29.39
C ARG A 170 -7.99 5.81 28.00
N VAL A 171 -8.02 7.06 27.59
CA VAL A 171 -8.43 7.48 26.24
C VAL A 171 -7.22 8.09 25.56
N ASP A 172 -6.81 7.51 24.45
CA ASP A 172 -5.75 8.03 23.59
C ASP A 172 -6.40 8.55 22.29
N VAL A 173 -6.18 9.82 21.96
CA VAL A 173 -6.67 10.44 20.71
C VAL A 173 -5.47 10.89 19.89
N SER A 174 -5.48 10.59 18.62
CA SER A 174 -4.45 10.99 17.67
C SER A 174 -5.07 11.59 16.43
N SER A 175 -4.53 12.71 15.97
CA SER A 175 -4.88 13.33 14.69
C SER A 175 -3.60 13.70 13.95
N ASN A 176 -3.51 13.31 12.69
CA ASN A 176 -2.35 13.58 11.85
C ASN A 176 -2.79 14.09 10.47
N SER A 177 -2.12 15.11 10.00
CA SER A 177 -2.31 15.68 8.66
C SER A 177 -0.98 15.70 7.93
N THR A 178 -0.94 15.10 6.75
CA THR A 178 0.26 15.04 5.91
C THR A 178 -0.04 15.67 4.55
N PHE A 179 0.87 16.48 4.07
CA PHE A 179 0.81 17.09 2.73
C PHE A 179 2.00 16.57 1.93
N GLU A 180 1.73 16.15 0.71
CA GLU A 180 2.70 15.51 -0.17
C GLU A 180 2.80 16.30 -1.47
N GLN A 181 4.02 16.58 -1.92
CA GLN A 181 4.28 17.23 -3.19
C GLN A 181 5.38 16.50 -3.94
N VAL A 182 5.18 16.36 -5.26
CA VAL A 182 6.23 15.82 -6.14
C VAL A 182 7.28 16.91 -6.35
N ILE A 183 8.50 16.67 -5.88
CA ILE A 183 9.61 17.62 -5.96
C ILE A 183 10.71 17.21 -6.93
N MET A 184 10.87 15.91 -7.18
CA MET A 184 11.86 15.39 -8.12
C MET A 184 11.16 14.90 -9.37
N LEU A 185 11.30 15.63 -10.45
CA LEU A 185 10.81 15.30 -11.77
C LEU A 185 11.99 15.22 -12.72
N PRO A 186 11.98 14.34 -13.74
CA PRO A 186 13.02 14.32 -14.74
C PRO A 186 12.97 15.62 -15.57
N GLU A 187 14.12 16.14 -15.86
CA GLU A 187 14.26 17.26 -16.79
C GLU A 187 13.99 16.78 -18.21
N LEU A 188 12.99 17.37 -18.84
CA LEU A 188 12.68 17.13 -20.24
C LEU A 188 13.29 18.22 -21.10
N GLN A 189 13.67 17.87 -22.34
CA GLN A 189 14.11 18.86 -23.29
C GLN A 189 12.96 19.81 -23.66
N THR A 190 13.23 21.09 -23.78
CA THR A 190 12.27 22.15 -24.09
C THR A 190 12.70 23.04 -25.27
N THR A 191 13.71 22.59 -26.03
CA THR A 191 14.25 23.34 -27.17
C THR A 191 13.53 22.99 -28.46
N TYR A 192 13.19 21.70 -28.64
CA TYR A 192 12.58 21.19 -29.87
C TYR A 192 11.19 20.64 -29.59
N GLY A 193 10.29 20.79 -30.54
CA GLY A 193 8.93 20.25 -30.50
C GLY A 193 8.70 19.09 -31.47
N GLY A 194 7.48 18.62 -31.54
CA GLY A 194 7.02 17.75 -32.61
C GLY A 194 6.79 18.55 -33.87
N ARG A 195 6.98 17.95 -35.06
CA ARG A 195 6.67 18.59 -36.32
C ARG A 195 5.16 18.76 -36.46
N VAL A 196 4.71 19.95 -36.82
CA VAL A 196 3.32 20.20 -37.17
C VAL A 196 3.07 19.63 -38.57
N ASN A 197 2.17 18.66 -38.65
CA ASN A 197 1.84 18.00 -39.92
C ASN A 197 0.38 18.32 -40.25
N GLY A 198 0.15 19.06 -41.33
CA GLY A 198 -1.16 19.58 -41.70
C GLY A 198 -2.29 18.56 -41.90
N PHE A 199 -1.95 17.26 -41.94
CA PHE A 199 -2.93 16.17 -42.10
C PHE A 199 -3.28 15.46 -40.79
N ASN A 200 -2.32 15.39 -39.81
CA ASN A 200 -2.42 14.52 -38.67
C ASN A 200 -2.03 15.21 -37.33
N GLY A 201 -2.10 16.55 -37.27
CA GLY A 201 -1.73 17.27 -36.06
C GLY A 201 -0.22 17.37 -35.85
N VAL A 202 0.27 17.03 -34.67
CA VAL A 202 1.68 17.11 -34.32
C VAL A 202 2.29 15.72 -34.21
N ASP A 203 3.47 15.52 -34.78
CA ASP A 203 4.23 14.28 -34.65
C ASP A 203 4.68 14.11 -33.17
N TYR A 204 4.51 12.92 -32.63
CA TYR A 204 4.96 12.56 -31.27
C TYR A 204 6.48 12.54 -31.09
N ASN A 205 7.22 12.67 -32.17
CA ASN A 205 8.68 12.76 -32.13
C ASN A 205 9.11 14.15 -31.68
N GLY A 206 9.52 14.32 -30.45
CA GLY A 206 9.91 15.60 -29.84
C GLY A 206 11.22 16.19 -30.32
N TRP A 207 11.80 15.70 -31.42
CA TRP A 207 13.06 16.17 -32.03
C TRP A 207 12.85 16.78 -33.41
N GLY A 208 11.73 17.48 -33.57
CA GLY A 208 11.41 18.24 -34.80
C GLY A 208 11.94 19.68 -34.78
N PRO A 209 11.17 20.67 -35.27
CA PRO A 209 11.57 22.09 -35.30
C PRO A 209 11.82 22.67 -33.92
N ALA A 210 12.66 23.70 -33.84
CA ALA A 210 12.85 24.46 -32.60
C ALA A 210 11.52 25.12 -32.17
N LEU A 211 11.25 25.19 -30.87
CA LEU A 211 10.05 25.87 -30.35
C LEU A 211 9.96 27.32 -30.82
N SER A 212 11.08 28.01 -30.90
CA SER A 212 11.16 29.40 -31.36
C SER A 212 10.75 29.59 -32.84
N SER A 213 10.67 28.53 -33.63
CA SER A 213 10.25 28.60 -35.03
C SER A 213 8.73 28.42 -35.20
N ILE A 214 8.00 28.11 -34.14
CA ILE A 214 6.53 27.98 -34.20
C ILE A 214 5.92 29.36 -34.34
N THR A 215 5.13 29.51 -35.43
CA THR A 215 4.55 30.80 -35.78
C THR A 215 3.23 31.08 -35.08
N ALA A 216 2.86 32.35 -35.01
CA ALA A 216 1.54 32.77 -34.48
C ALA A 216 0.38 32.19 -35.32
N ASP A 217 0.58 32.03 -36.62
CA ASP A 217 -0.42 31.42 -37.52
C ASP A 217 -0.65 29.94 -37.19
N GLU A 218 0.42 29.19 -36.93
CA GLU A 218 0.32 27.79 -36.49
C GLU A 218 -0.39 27.68 -35.14
N MET A 219 -0.05 28.52 -34.18
CA MET A 219 -0.72 28.55 -32.85
C MET A 219 -2.19 28.96 -32.95
N SER A 220 -2.54 29.83 -33.91
CA SER A 220 -3.93 30.20 -34.18
C SER A 220 -4.72 29.04 -34.79
N ARG A 221 -4.08 28.28 -35.66
CA ARG A 221 -4.69 27.10 -36.32
C ARG A 221 -4.82 25.90 -35.37
N TYR A 222 -3.84 25.74 -34.50
CA TYR A 222 -3.77 24.64 -33.51
C TYR A 222 -3.63 25.22 -32.12
N PRO A 223 -4.74 25.48 -31.39
CA PRO A 223 -4.75 26.20 -30.13
C PRO A 223 -4.05 25.46 -28.97
N TYR A 224 -3.68 24.21 -29.18
CA TYR A 224 -2.88 23.40 -28.25
C TYR A 224 -1.36 23.52 -28.50
N LEU A 225 -0.90 24.29 -29.47
CA LEU A 225 0.52 24.54 -29.67
C LEU A 225 1.02 25.64 -28.75
N THR A 226 2.27 25.50 -28.34
CA THR A 226 3.00 26.51 -27.57
C THR A 226 4.45 26.63 -28.04
N ASN A 227 4.99 27.83 -27.97
CA ASN A 227 6.42 28.12 -28.11
C ASN A 227 7.09 28.47 -26.76
N ASP A 228 6.37 28.27 -25.65
CA ASP A 228 6.85 28.54 -24.29
C ASP A 228 7.80 27.45 -23.84
N SER A 229 9.10 27.71 -23.94
CA SER A 229 10.16 26.80 -23.47
C SER A 229 10.27 26.72 -21.94
N GLY A 230 9.62 27.61 -21.21
CA GLY A 230 9.59 27.61 -19.73
C GLY A 230 8.44 26.78 -19.13
N TYR A 231 7.54 26.27 -19.98
CA TYR A 231 6.39 25.49 -19.48
C TYR A 231 6.80 24.08 -19.05
N ASP A 232 6.67 23.80 -17.74
CA ASP A 232 6.89 22.48 -17.15
C ASP A 232 5.56 21.73 -17.00
N LYS A 233 5.20 20.97 -18.02
CA LYS A 233 3.98 20.17 -18.08
C LYS A 233 3.89 19.09 -16.99
N LEU A 234 5.04 18.56 -16.55
CA LEU A 234 5.05 17.52 -15.50
C LEU A 234 4.69 18.14 -14.16
N LYS A 235 5.26 19.30 -13.85
CA LYS A 235 4.96 20.01 -12.60
C LYS A 235 3.48 20.45 -12.53
N ASP A 236 2.90 20.91 -13.65
CA ASP A 236 1.49 21.33 -13.72
C ASP A 236 0.51 20.15 -13.64
N PHE A 237 0.98 18.94 -13.92
CA PHE A 237 0.12 17.74 -13.92
C PHE A 237 -0.16 17.19 -12.53
N TYR A 238 0.76 17.39 -11.58
CA TYR A 238 0.61 16.87 -10.22
C TYR A 238 -0.03 17.91 -9.30
N ASP A 239 -0.91 17.42 -8.43
CA ASP A 239 -1.51 18.20 -7.35
C ASP A 239 -0.78 17.96 -6.03
N VAL A 240 -1.14 18.71 -5.00
CA VAL A 240 -0.72 18.44 -3.62
C VAL A 240 -1.58 17.31 -3.05
N GLY A 241 -0.95 16.21 -2.70
CA GLY A 241 -1.59 15.11 -1.97
C GLY A 241 -1.86 15.51 -0.52
N MET A 242 -2.97 15.01 0.04
CA MET A 242 -3.38 15.30 1.42
C MET A 242 -3.85 14.01 2.09
N THR A 243 -3.32 13.74 3.28
CA THR A 243 -3.71 12.59 4.11
C THR A 243 -4.14 13.08 5.48
N PHE A 244 -5.32 12.67 5.93
CA PHE A 244 -5.84 12.92 7.26
C PHE A 244 -6.09 11.58 7.95
N THR A 245 -5.45 11.36 9.09
CA THR A 245 -5.65 10.16 9.91
C THR A 245 -6.06 10.58 11.31
N ASN A 246 -7.22 10.13 11.74
CA ASN A 246 -7.74 10.36 13.07
C ASN A 246 -7.98 9.01 13.75
N SER A 247 -7.54 8.88 15.00
CA SER A 247 -7.77 7.66 15.77
C SER A 247 -8.15 7.96 17.21
N VAL A 248 -8.97 7.09 17.78
CA VAL A 248 -9.30 7.06 19.20
C VAL A 248 -9.12 5.63 19.70
N ALA A 249 -8.45 5.49 20.84
CA ALA A 249 -8.28 4.21 21.49
C ALA A 249 -8.68 4.32 22.98
N LEU A 250 -9.37 3.29 23.45
CA LEU A 250 -9.82 3.12 24.82
C LEU A 250 -9.14 1.88 25.41
N SER A 251 -8.51 2.01 26.56
CA SER A 251 -7.90 0.88 27.25
C SER A 251 -8.15 1.00 28.76
N GLY A 252 -8.46 -0.12 29.39
CA GLY A 252 -8.70 -0.17 30.83
C GLY A 252 -9.04 -1.59 31.29
N GLY A 253 -9.18 -1.75 32.59
CA GLY A 253 -9.61 -3.02 33.17
C GLY A 253 -9.02 -3.31 34.52
N THR A 254 -9.16 -4.54 34.96
CA THR A 254 -8.64 -5.09 36.20
C THR A 254 -7.61 -6.17 35.91
N GLU A 255 -6.95 -6.71 36.95
CA GLU A 255 -6.09 -7.88 36.81
C GLU A 255 -6.80 -9.05 36.11
N LYS A 256 -8.11 -9.25 36.37
CA LYS A 256 -8.89 -10.36 35.83
C LYS A 256 -9.45 -10.11 34.43
N MET A 257 -9.63 -8.85 34.03
CA MET A 257 -10.28 -8.50 32.78
C MET A 257 -9.68 -7.21 32.23
N ARG A 258 -9.16 -7.23 31.00
CA ARG A 258 -8.58 -6.08 30.34
C ARG A 258 -9.17 -5.92 28.95
N THR A 259 -9.55 -4.69 28.63
CA THR A 259 -10.21 -4.34 27.38
C THR A 259 -9.41 -3.30 26.62
N TYR A 260 -9.28 -3.48 25.31
CA TYR A 260 -8.80 -2.50 24.35
C TYR A 260 -9.82 -2.35 23.23
N PHE A 261 -10.14 -1.12 22.88
CA PHE A 261 -10.96 -0.79 21.73
C PHE A 261 -10.34 0.38 21.00
N SER A 262 -10.28 0.32 19.70
CA SER A 262 -9.86 1.46 18.88
C SER A 262 -10.70 1.61 17.62
N TYR A 263 -10.78 2.85 17.18
CA TYR A 263 -11.30 3.22 15.88
C TYR A 263 -10.37 4.22 15.22
N ALA A 264 -10.05 3.98 13.94
CA ALA A 264 -9.28 4.92 13.15
C ALA A 264 -9.93 5.15 11.78
N ASN A 265 -9.83 6.39 11.31
CA ASN A 265 -10.24 6.80 9.98
C ASN A 265 -9.07 7.44 9.27
N THR A 266 -8.79 6.99 8.04
CA THR A 266 -7.82 7.60 7.14
C THR A 266 -8.54 8.05 5.87
N THR A 267 -8.37 9.32 5.49
CA THR A 267 -8.85 9.86 4.23
C THR A 267 -7.66 10.47 3.51
N GLN A 268 -7.45 10.09 2.26
CA GLN A 268 -6.34 10.60 1.45
C GLN A 268 -6.83 10.99 0.06
N ARG A 269 -6.30 12.10 -0.44
CA ARG A 269 -6.26 12.47 -1.85
C ARG A 269 -4.80 12.40 -2.28
N GLY A 270 -4.50 11.58 -3.29
CA GLY A 270 -3.16 11.46 -3.83
C GLY A 270 -2.73 12.69 -4.62
N VAL A 271 -1.49 12.66 -5.13
CA VAL A 271 -0.95 13.69 -6.03
C VAL A 271 -1.62 13.73 -7.41
N PHE A 272 -2.50 12.77 -7.69
CA PHE A 272 -3.43 12.78 -8.82
C PHE A 272 -4.82 13.11 -8.30
N GLU A 273 -5.48 14.11 -8.84
CA GLU A 273 -6.72 14.71 -8.33
C GLU A 273 -7.84 13.68 -8.04
N GLN A 274 -8.07 12.74 -8.93
CA GLN A 274 -9.14 11.77 -8.80
C GLN A 274 -8.76 10.53 -7.98
N ASN A 275 -7.49 10.39 -7.62
CA ASN A 275 -7.02 9.27 -6.82
C ASN A 275 -7.35 9.51 -5.34
N LYS A 276 -8.33 8.77 -4.81
CA LYS A 276 -8.89 8.95 -3.47
C LYS A 276 -8.86 7.63 -2.71
N PHE A 277 -8.57 7.74 -1.43
CA PHE A 277 -8.54 6.60 -0.52
C PHE A 277 -9.27 6.93 0.78
N LYS A 278 -10.07 5.98 1.25
CA LYS A 278 -10.69 6.03 2.57
C LYS A 278 -10.54 4.68 3.24
N ARG A 279 -10.20 4.70 4.53
CA ARG A 279 -10.08 3.49 5.34
C ARG A 279 -10.68 3.72 6.73
N HIS A 280 -11.42 2.74 7.19
CA HIS A 280 -11.93 2.62 8.55
C HIS A 280 -11.35 1.37 9.17
N ASN A 281 -10.69 1.49 10.31
CA ASN A 281 -10.19 0.39 11.10
C ASN A 281 -10.93 0.38 12.43
N LEU A 282 -11.41 -0.78 12.84
CA LEU A 282 -11.99 -1.02 14.15
C LEU A 282 -11.29 -2.22 14.76
N MET A 283 -10.75 -2.04 15.97
CA MET A 283 -10.10 -3.11 16.71
C MET A 283 -10.72 -3.26 18.09
N PHE A 284 -10.98 -4.49 18.47
CA PHE A 284 -11.42 -4.86 19.81
C PHE A 284 -10.56 -6.02 20.30
N LYS A 285 -10.05 -5.90 21.53
CA LYS A 285 -9.28 -6.96 22.19
C LYS A 285 -9.71 -7.09 23.64
N GLN A 286 -9.98 -8.32 24.05
CA GLN A 286 -10.44 -8.66 25.39
C GLN A 286 -9.61 -9.79 25.96
N THR A 287 -9.02 -9.56 27.14
CA THR A 287 -8.24 -10.56 27.88
C THR A 287 -8.94 -10.88 29.19
N TYR A 288 -9.04 -12.15 29.52
CA TYR A 288 -9.52 -12.65 30.81
C TYR A 288 -8.46 -13.51 31.47
N ASN A 289 -8.20 -13.26 32.77
CA ASN A 289 -7.37 -14.09 33.61
C ASN A 289 -8.28 -14.69 34.72
N LEU A 290 -8.50 -15.98 34.64
CA LEU A 290 -9.47 -16.70 35.50
C LEU A 290 -8.77 -17.75 36.34
N PHE A 291 -9.45 -18.22 37.40
CA PHE A 291 -8.98 -19.29 38.27
C PHE A 291 -7.60 -19.01 38.88
N ASN A 292 -7.42 -17.83 39.47
CA ASN A 292 -6.14 -17.37 40.04
C ASN A 292 -5.00 -17.42 39.01
N ASN A 293 -5.26 -16.81 37.83
CA ASN A 293 -4.34 -16.74 36.70
C ASN A 293 -3.92 -18.09 36.12
N ARG A 294 -4.70 -19.15 36.30
CA ARG A 294 -4.46 -20.44 35.66
C ARG A 294 -5.06 -20.57 34.25
N LEU A 295 -6.09 -19.80 33.94
CA LEU A 295 -6.72 -19.81 32.62
C LEU A 295 -6.68 -18.39 32.06
N HIS A 296 -6.01 -18.25 30.92
CA HIS A 296 -5.91 -17.01 30.15
C HIS A 296 -6.70 -17.17 28.86
N LEU A 297 -7.65 -16.27 28.63
CA LEU A 297 -8.45 -16.22 27.41
C LEU A 297 -8.21 -14.87 26.74
N ASP A 298 -7.79 -14.91 25.49
CA ASP A 298 -7.61 -13.71 24.65
C ASP A 298 -8.53 -13.80 23.45
N PHE A 299 -9.33 -12.77 23.25
CA PHE A 299 -10.15 -12.57 22.08
C PHE A 299 -9.71 -11.29 21.38
N SER A 300 -9.52 -11.34 20.06
CA SER A 300 -9.25 -10.18 19.23
C SER A 300 -10.12 -10.16 18.00
N LEU A 301 -10.57 -8.98 17.62
CA LEU A 301 -11.33 -8.69 16.41
C LEU A 301 -10.72 -7.45 15.76
N ASN A 302 -10.38 -7.56 14.49
CA ASN A 302 -9.93 -6.42 13.67
C ASN A 302 -10.78 -6.39 12.40
N TYR A 303 -11.55 -5.32 12.23
CA TYR A 303 -12.36 -5.08 11.04
C TYR A 303 -11.83 -3.87 10.28
N ILE A 304 -11.67 -4.04 8.99
CA ILE A 304 -11.13 -3.03 8.09
C ILE A 304 -12.10 -2.89 6.91
N ASN A 305 -12.55 -1.67 6.67
CA ASN A 305 -13.24 -1.28 5.44
C ASN A 305 -12.36 -0.26 4.72
N GLN A 306 -12.03 -0.55 3.48
CA GLN A 306 -11.16 0.28 2.66
C GLN A 306 -11.80 0.50 1.30
N LYS A 307 -11.83 1.75 0.86
CA LYS A 307 -12.27 2.16 -0.47
C LYS A 307 -11.17 2.94 -1.17
N LEU A 308 -10.80 2.49 -2.34
CA LEU A 308 -9.78 3.11 -3.18
C LEU A 308 -10.38 3.42 -4.54
N ASN A 309 -10.29 4.67 -4.95
CA ASN A 309 -10.76 5.14 -6.24
C ASN A 309 -9.60 5.61 -7.11
N ASN A 310 -9.67 5.30 -8.38
CA ASN A 310 -8.80 5.80 -9.44
C ASN A 310 -7.30 5.68 -9.12
N ARG A 311 -6.89 4.46 -8.70
CA ARG A 311 -5.48 4.13 -8.54
C ARG A 311 -4.77 4.29 -9.87
N PRO A 312 -3.65 5.02 -9.92
CA PRO A 312 -2.89 5.20 -11.16
C PRO A 312 -2.48 3.87 -11.76
N THR A 313 -2.63 3.77 -13.07
CA THR A 313 -2.18 2.63 -13.85
C THR A 313 -0.74 2.88 -14.32
N VAL A 314 0.13 1.90 -14.17
CA VAL A 314 1.48 1.90 -14.74
C VAL A 314 1.49 1.15 -16.06
N GLY A 315 2.52 1.36 -16.89
CA GLY A 315 2.64 0.75 -18.22
C GLY A 315 2.37 1.75 -19.33
N LYS A 316 2.06 1.24 -20.53
CA LYS A 316 2.06 2.05 -21.76
C LYS A 316 0.71 2.73 -22.00
N THR A 317 -0.37 1.96 -22.08
CA THR A 317 -1.62 2.42 -22.68
C THR A 317 -2.50 3.23 -21.75
N TYR A 318 -2.61 2.84 -20.49
CA TYR A 318 -3.53 3.47 -19.52
C TYR A 318 -2.80 4.30 -18.47
N SER A 319 -1.54 4.62 -18.71
CA SER A 319 -0.75 5.48 -17.82
C SER A 319 -0.80 6.93 -18.26
N ALA A 320 -1.39 7.79 -17.45
CA ALA A 320 -1.36 9.23 -17.70
C ALA A 320 0.06 9.79 -17.71
N ILE A 321 0.93 9.27 -16.86
CA ILE A 321 2.34 9.69 -16.78
C ILE A 321 3.08 9.34 -18.07
N PHE A 322 2.88 8.15 -18.63
CA PHE A 322 3.47 7.77 -19.90
C PHE A 322 3.06 8.73 -21.01
N GLY A 323 1.78 9.11 -21.06
CA GLY A 323 1.28 10.12 -21.98
C GLY A 323 1.99 11.47 -21.83
N MET A 324 2.20 11.93 -20.58
CA MET A 324 2.91 13.18 -20.31
C MET A 324 4.38 13.14 -20.78
N TYR A 325 5.08 12.03 -20.57
CA TYR A 325 6.47 11.87 -21.07
C TYR A 325 6.58 11.83 -22.58
N ARG A 326 5.60 11.21 -23.23
CA ARG A 326 5.57 11.08 -24.70
C ARG A 326 5.17 12.36 -25.40
N THR A 327 4.52 13.29 -24.72
CA THR A 327 4.07 14.56 -25.27
C THR A 327 5.25 15.46 -25.60
N PRO A 328 5.46 15.96 -26.86
CA PRO A 328 6.51 16.90 -27.19
C PRO A 328 6.38 18.24 -26.45
N ALA A 329 7.46 19.01 -26.45
CA ALA A 329 7.55 20.26 -25.72
C ALA A 329 6.65 21.38 -26.28
N ASN A 330 6.32 21.33 -27.57
CA ASN A 330 5.44 22.31 -28.23
C ASN A 330 3.94 22.10 -27.99
N ILE A 331 3.57 21.18 -27.11
CA ILE A 331 2.17 20.94 -26.76
C ILE A 331 1.85 21.54 -25.41
N ASP A 332 0.88 22.44 -25.42
CA ASP A 332 0.34 23.04 -24.20
C ASP A 332 -0.68 22.12 -23.53
N MET A 333 -0.22 21.41 -22.52
CA MET A 333 -1.09 20.50 -21.79
C MET A 333 -2.17 21.19 -20.97
N ARG A 334 -2.07 22.52 -20.74
CA ARG A 334 -3.13 23.34 -20.12
C ARG A 334 -4.37 23.40 -21.01
N TYR A 335 -4.19 23.41 -22.33
CA TYR A 335 -5.32 23.29 -23.27
C TYR A 335 -6.08 21.99 -23.03
N PHE A 336 -5.38 20.86 -22.96
CA PHE A 336 -5.98 19.54 -22.76
C PHE A 336 -6.47 19.29 -21.33
N LYS A 337 -6.02 20.04 -20.35
CA LYS A 337 -6.56 20.02 -18.99
C LYS A 337 -8.04 20.45 -18.98
N ASN A 338 -8.37 21.45 -19.78
CA ASN A 338 -9.72 22.00 -19.87
C ASN A 338 -10.56 21.37 -21.00
N ASN A 339 -9.91 20.77 -21.99
CA ASN A 339 -10.53 20.23 -23.21
C ASN A 339 -10.12 18.76 -23.42
N TYR A 340 -10.15 17.94 -22.35
CA TYR A 340 -9.76 16.53 -22.46
C TYR A 340 -10.80 15.68 -23.17
N SER A 341 -12.03 16.15 -23.31
CA SER A 341 -13.13 15.47 -23.98
C SER A 341 -14.03 16.47 -24.69
N HIS A 342 -14.71 16.00 -25.71
CA HIS A 342 -15.81 16.67 -26.39
C HIS A 342 -17.00 15.72 -26.56
N THR A 343 -18.16 16.25 -26.91
CA THR A 343 -19.34 15.45 -27.24
C THR A 343 -19.21 14.92 -28.65
N GLY A 344 -19.37 13.61 -28.81
CA GLY A 344 -19.26 12.96 -30.11
C GLY A 344 -20.28 13.48 -31.15
N THR A 345 -19.81 13.70 -32.34
CA THR A 345 -20.58 14.15 -33.49
C THR A 345 -20.83 13.02 -34.51
N LEU A 346 -21.65 13.29 -35.52
CA LEU A 346 -21.83 12.38 -36.64
C LEU A 346 -20.52 12.13 -37.39
N GLU A 347 -19.64 13.11 -37.47
CA GLU A 347 -18.34 13.00 -38.12
C GLU A 347 -17.43 12.04 -37.37
N ASP A 348 -17.38 12.14 -36.02
CA ASP A 348 -16.65 11.20 -35.17
C ASP A 348 -17.16 9.76 -35.32
N ASP A 349 -18.47 9.59 -35.43
CA ASP A 349 -19.10 8.29 -35.62
C ASP A 349 -18.73 7.70 -37.02
N MET A 350 -18.70 8.51 -38.06
CA MET A 350 -18.31 8.13 -39.42
C MET A 350 -16.84 7.75 -39.51
N VAL A 351 -15.93 8.56 -38.94
CA VAL A 351 -14.49 8.29 -38.95
C VAL A 351 -14.18 6.99 -38.20
N THR A 352 -14.78 6.81 -37.05
CA THR A 352 -14.56 5.60 -36.24
C THR A 352 -15.23 4.37 -36.86
N SER A 353 -16.36 4.49 -37.53
CA SER A 353 -17.05 3.36 -38.14
C SER A 353 -16.32 2.80 -39.36
N LEU A 354 -15.67 3.64 -40.15
CA LEU A 354 -14.83 3.24 -41.28
C LEU A 354 -13.59 2.46 -40.85
N GLU A 355 -13.00 2.86 -39.75
CA GLU A 355 -11.76 2.27 -39.21
C GLU A 355 -12.02 1.01 -38.38
N TYR A 356 -13.13 0.96 -37.66
CA TYR A 356 -13.33 -0.02 -36.57
C TYR A 356 -14.72 -0.66 -36.46
N GLY A 357 -15.63 -0.37 -37.37
CA GLY A 357 -17.02 -0.90 -37.46
C GLY A 357 -18.03 -0.10 -36.63
N ASN A 358 -19.30 -0.33 -36.90
CA ASN A 358 -20.44 0.46 -36.41
C ASN A 358 -20.38 0.82 -34.95
N ARG A 359 -20.38 2.11 -34.64
CA ARG A 359 -20.41 2.67 -33.29
C ARG A 359 -21.38 3.81 -33.25
N HIS A 360 -22.00 3.95 -32.08
CA HIS A 360 -22.87 5.08 -31.80
C HIS A 360 -22.15 5.97 -30.76
N LEU A 361 -21.26 6.84 -31.25
CA LEU A 361 -20.52 7.80 -30.43
C LEU A 361 -21.21 9.18 -30.37
N ILE A 362 -22.31 9.34 -31.07
CA ILE A 362 -23.10 10.58 -31.11
C ILE A 362 -23.62 10.85 -29.67
N ASN A 363 -23.36 12.04 -29.19
CA ASN A 363 -23.67 12.50 -27.81
C ASN A 363 -22.91 11.77 -26.68
N GLU A 364 -21.96 10.90 -27.00
CA GLU A 364 -21.11 10.27 -25.99
C GLU A 364 -19.84 11.11 -25.77
N PRO A 365 -19.22 11.04 -24.57
CA PRO A 365 -17.94 11.69 -24.36
C PRO A 365 -16.84 11.00 -25.15
N ILE A 366 -16.15 11.77 -25.97
CA ILE A 366 -15.04 11.34 -26.80
C ILE A 366 -13.76 12.03 -26.34
N GLN A 367 -12.66 11.31 -26.36
CA GLN A 367 -11.36 11.85 -26.05
C GLN A 367 -10.93 12.91 -27.05
N THR A 368 -10.65 14.13 -26.59
CA THR A 368 -9.99 15.17 -27.39
C THR A 368 -8.49 14.90 -27.37
N TRP A 369 -7.98 14.33 -28.45
CA TRP A 369 -6.57 14.01 -28.57
C TRP A 369 -6.16 13.86 -30.03
N GLU A 370 -5.52 14.85 -30.56
CA GLU A 370 -5.16 14.91 -32.00
C GLU A 370 -3.78 14.29 -32.27
N TRP A 371 -3.48 13.25 -31.57
CA TRP A 371 -2.18 12.64 -31.54
C TRP A 371 -2.15 11.33 -32.30
N TYR A 372 -1.13 11.12 -33.10
CA TYR A 372 -1.03 9.93 -33.96
C TYR A 372 -0.34 8.72 -33.30
N ASP A 373 -0.05 8.75 -32.01
CA ASP A 373 0.41 7.56 -31.30
C ASP A 373 -0.79 6.77 -30.76
N GLN A 374 -1.13 5.70 -31.45
CA GLN A 374 -2.24 4.79 -31.12
C GLN A 374 -2.15 4.20 -29.69
N TYR A 375 -0.98 4.30 -29.06
CA TYR A 375 -0.73 3.78 -27.72
C TYR A 375 -0.83 4.84 -26.62
N VAL A 376 -0.96 6.11 -26.98
CA VAL A 376 -0.95 7.22 -26.03
C VAL A 376 -2.32 7.87 -25.99
N ASN A 377 -2.92 7.90 -24.81
CA ASN A 377 -4.14 8.63 -24.56
C ASN A 377 -3.82 10.02 -24.01
N ASN A 378 -4.78 10.93 -24.11
CA ASN A 378 -4.72 12.19 -23.39
C ASN A 378 -4.56 11.93 -21.89
N PRO A 379 -3.51 12.41 -21.24
CA PRO A 379 -3.28 12.21 -19.82
C PRO A 379 -4.44 12.67 -18.93
N TYR A 380 -5.12 13.76 -19.29
CA TYR A 380 -6.26 14.26 -18.54
C TYR A 380 -7.54 13.46 -18.81
N TRP A 381 -7.68 12.85 -20.02
CA TRP A 381 -8.71 11.85 -20.26
C TRP A 381 -8.54 10.64 -19.35
N ILE A 382 -7.32 10.09 -19.31
CA ILE A 382 -7.01 8.97 -18.41
C ILE A 382 -7.30 9.33 -16.96
N ARG A 383 -6.90 10.53 -16.52
CA ARG A 383 -7.11 11.00 -15.16
C ARG A 383 -8.59 11.13 -14.78
N ASN A 384 -9.43 11.61 -15.71
CA ASN A 384 -10.81 11.99 -15.43
C ASN A 384 -11.85 10.94 -15.86
N MET A 385 -11.57 10.15 -16.88
CA MET A 385 -12.53 9.25 -17.52
C MET A 385 -12.28 7.76 -17.25
N LEU A 386 -11.10 7.36 -16.83
CA LEU A 386 -10.91 6.01 -16.32
C LEU A 386 -11.41 5.94 -14.88
N ASN A 387 -12.41 5.10 -14.65
CA ASN A 387 -12.98 4.91 -13.33
C ASN A 387 -12.66 3.49 -12.85
N ASN A 388 -11.82 3.40 -11.83
CA ASN A 388 -11.58 2.16 -11.14
C ASN A 388 -11.85 2.36 -9.64
N GLU A 389 -12.56 1.39 -9.08
CA GLU A 389 -12.87 1.37 -7.66
C GLU A 389 -12.55 0.00 -7.09
N THR A 390 -11.91 -0.03 -5.94
CA THR A 390 -11.69 -1.26 -5.17
C THR A 390 -12.20 -1.03 -3.77
N ILE A 391 -13.16 -1.87 -3.34
CA ILE A 391 -13.66 -1.90 -1.97
C ILE A 391 -13.18 -3.19 -1.33
N THR A 392 -12.48 -3.06 -0.19
CA THR A 392 -12.00 -4.20 0.57
C THR A 392 -12.64 -4.19 1.95
N ASN A 393 -13.31 -5.28 2.30
CA ASN A 393 -13.79 -5.56 3.65
C ASN A 393 -13.02 -6.74 4.20
N ARG A 394 -12.27 -6.53 5.28
CA ARG A 394 -11.47 -7.56 5.91
C ARG A 394 -11.85 -7.71 7.37
N LEU A 395 -12.06 -8.94 7.79
CA LEU A 395 -12.29 -9.32 9.17
C LEU A 395 -11.23 -10.31 9.60
N LEU A 396 -10.48 -9.98 10.63
CA LEU A 396 -9.55 -10.88 11.29
C LEU A 396 -10.03 -11.08 12.73
N SER A 397 -10.35 -12.30 13.10
CA SER A 397 -10.73 -12.68 14.47
C SER A 397 -9.80 -13.78 14.99
N SER A 398 -9.43 -13.69 16.24
CA SER A 398 -8.58 -14.69 16.90
C SER A 398 -9.08 -14.95 18.32
N PHE A 399 -9.10 -16.20 18.70
CA PHE A 399 -9.36 -16.66 20.06
C PHE A 399 -8.21 -17.56 20.51
N THR A 400 -7.63 -17.22 21.67
CA THR A 400 -6.56 -18.00 22.29
C THR A 400 -6.99 -18.38 23.71
N ALA A 401 -6.88 -19.66 24.04
CA ALA A 401 -7.04 -20.17 25.40
C ALA A 401 -5.72 -20.81 25.84
N LYS A 402 -5.17 -20.34 26.95
CA LYS A 402 -3.99 -20.91 27.60
C LYS A 402 -4.33 -21.33 29.01
N VAL A 403 -3.96 -22.54 29.39
CA VAL A 403 -4.17 -23.09 30.72
C VAL A 403 -2.83 -23.53 31.33
N ASP A 404 -2.53 -23.03 32.52
CA ASP A 404 -1.41 -23.51 33.33
C ASP A 404 -1.91 -24.69 34.16
N ILE A 405 -1.56 -25.92 33.70
CA ILE A 405 -2.07 -27.21 34.25
C ILE A 405 -1.47 -27.46 35.61
N VAL A 406 -0.15 -27.44 35.65
CA VAL A 406 0.66 -27.54 36.87
C VAL A 406 1.85 -26.61 36.74
N ASP A 407 2.61 -26.44 37.84
CA ASP A 407 3.79 -25.60 37.81
C ASP A 407 4.79 -26.06 36.74
N GLY A 408 5.08 -25.16 35.83
CA GLY A 408 5.95 -25.40 34.69
C GLY A 408 5.27 -26.01 33.43
N LEU A 409 4.05 -26.56 33.54
CA LEU A 409 3.34 -27.17 32.38
C LEU A 409 2.15 -26.35 32.01
N SER A 410 2.15 -25.86 30.76
CA SER A 410 1.03 -25.11 30.19
C SER A 410 0.61 -25.68 28.82
N ALA A 411 -0.67 -25.59 28.52
CA ALA A 411 -1.25 -25.89 27.21
C ALA A 411 -1.94 -24.67 26.65
N GLN A 412 -1.81 -24.46 25.34
CA GLN A 412 -2.45 -23.36 24.61
C GLN A 412 -3.15 -23.92 23.37
N ALA A 413 -4.32 -23.40 23.09
CA ALA A 413 -5.01 -23.60 21.83
C ALA A 413 -5.40 -22.24 21.26
N ARG A 414 -5.19 -22.04 19.96
CA ARG A 414 -5.58 -20.83 19.23
C ARG A 414 -6.37 -21.21 17.99
N LEU A 415 -7.39 -20.42 17.73
CA LEU A 415 -8.17 -20.44 16.49
C LEU A 415 -8.24 -19.03 15.94
N SER A 416 -7.92 -18.85 14.67
CA SER A 416 -8.04 -17.58 13.97
C SER A 416 -8.75 -17.76 12.64
N VAL A 417 -9.60 -16.80 12.31
CA VAL A 417 -10.32 -16.74 11.04
C VAL A 417 -10.09 -15.37 10.42
N GLU A 418 -9.57 -15.38 9.20
CA GLU A 418 -9.44 -14.22 8.35
C GLU A 418 -10.42 -14.34 7.18
N GLN A 419 -11.18 -13.28 6.92
CA GLN A 419 -12.10 -13.19 5.79
C GLN A 419 -11.83 -11.89 5.04
N ASN A 420 -11.69 -11.98 3.72
CA ASN A 420 -11.52 -10.85 2.83
C ASN A 420 -12.63 -10.89 1.77
N PHE A 421 -13.32 -9.75 1.60
CA PHE A 421 -14.20 -9.48 0.50
C PHE A 421 -13.63 -8.32 -0.28
N ILE A 422 -13.41 -8.52 -1.56
CA ILE A 422 -12.84 -7.51 -2.44
C ILE A 422 -13.78 -7.38 -3.63
N ASP A 423 -14.34 -6.18 -3.78
CA ASP A 423 -15.16 -5.79 -4.91
C ASP A 423 -14.36 -4.83 -5.79
N GLU A 424 -14.20 -5.17 -7.04
CA GLU A 424 -13.44 -4.38 -8.02
C GLU A 424 -14.35 -3.98 -9.18
N THR A 425 -14.34 -2.70 -9.51
CA THR A 425 -14.97 -2.17 -10.72
C THR A 425 -13.93 -1.42 -11.53
N ASP A 426 -13.83 -1.70 -12.81
CA ASP A 426 -12.96 -1.00 -13.76
C ASP A 426 -13.75 -0.65 -15.02
N SER A 427 -13.91 0.64 -15.29
CA SER A 427 -14.65 1.12 -16.45
C SER A 427 -13.78 2.04 -17.30
N LYS A 428 -13.81 1.80 -18.60
CA LYS A 428 -13.11 2.58 -19.61
C LYS A 428 -14.10 3.00 -20.67
N TYR A 429 -14.20 4.28 -20.93
CA TYR A 429 -15.06 4.81 -21.98
C TYR A 429 -14.57 4.42 -23.36
N ALA A 430 -15.48 4.42 -24.32
CA ALA A 430 -15.14 4.35 -25.74
C ALA A 430 -14.07 5.39 -26.07
N THR A 431 -13.32 5.18 -27.13
CA THR A 431 -12.16 6.00 -27.57
C THR A 431 -10.92 5.95 -26.68
N THR A 432 -11.01 5.34 -25.50
CA THR A 432 -9.80 5.04 -24.71
C THR A 432 -9.03 3.93 -25.39
N ASN A 433 -7.85 4.21 -25.92
CA ASN A 433 -7.00 3.31 -26.69
C ASN A 433 -7.55 2.84 -28.04
N ARG A 434 -7.10 3.52 -29.09
CA ARG A 434 -7.43 3.21 -30.48
C ARG A 434 -6.97 1.82 -30.95
N GLU A 435 -5.82 1.33 -30.44
CA GLU A 435 -5.24 0.06 -30.93
C GLU A 435 -5.96 -1.17 -30.40
N SER A 436 -6.42 -1.17 -29.16
CA SER A 436 -6.97 -2.38 -28.52
C SER A 436 -8.37 -2.78 -29.01
N ARG A 437 -8.90 -2.13 -30.07
CA ARG A 437 -10.22 -2.41 -30.64
C ARG A 437 -11.37 -2.35 -29.61
N ILE A 438 -11.17 -1.63 -28.51
CA ILE A 438 -12.20 -1.41 -27.49
C ILE A 438 -13.19 -0.41 -28.07
N LYS A 439 -14.11 -0.94 -28.82
CA LYS A 439 -14.99 -0.16 -29.68
C LYS A 439 -16.10 0.55 -28.91
N ALA A 440 -16.52 0.02 -27.78
CA ALA A 440 -17.68 0.49 -27.04
C ALA A 440 -17.39 0.79 -25.58
N GLY A 441 -16.12 0.89 -25.21
CA GLY A 441 -15.72 0.90 -23.79
C GLY A 441 -15.67 -0.51 -23.20
N ILE A 442 -15.16 -0.60 -21.96
CA ILE A 442 -15.12 -1.84 -21.19
C ILE A 442 -15.57 -1.52 -19.78
N SER A 443 -16.43 -2.38 -19.24
CA SER A 443 -16.70 -2.43 -17.81
C SER A 443 -16.37 -3.82 -17.29
N TYR A 444 -15.54 -3.88 -16.27
CA TYR A 444 -15.21 -5.09 -15.54
C TYR A 444 -15.73 -4.96 -14.11
N VAL A 445 -16.40 -5.99 -13.64
CA VAL A 445 -16.81 -6.14 -12.23
C VAL A 445 -16.28 -7.47 -11.73
N GLY A 446 -15.46 -7.42 -10.71
CA GLY A 446 -14.87 -8.60 -10.08
C GLY A 446 -15.18 -8.63 -8.59
N ASN A 447 -15.60 -9.79 -8.10
CA ASN A 447 -15.81 -10.03 -6.68
C ASN A 447 -14.93 -11.19 -6.26
N ARG A 448 -14.17 -11.00 -5.20
CA ARG A 448 -13.30 -12.02 -4.65
C ARG A 448 -13.59 -12.21 -3.16
N TRP A 449 -13.70 -13.44 -2.76
CA TRP A 449 -13.86 -13.84 -1.37
C TRP A 449 -12.79 -14.85 -0.99
N ASP A 450 -11.97 -14.49 0.00
CA ASP A 450 -10.93 -15.34 0.55
C ASP A 450 -11.24 -15.61 2.03
N ARG A 451 -11.09 -16.86 2.46
CA ARG A 451 -11.16 -17.26 3.86
C ARG A 451 -9.95 -18.10 4.23
N ASN A 452 -9.25 -17.68 5.28
CA ASN A 452 -8.16 -18.44 5.87
C ASN A 452 -8.52 -18.80 7.31
N ILE A 453 -8.35 -20.06 7.66
CA ILE A 453 -8.54 -20.57 9.03
C ILE A 453 -7.19 -21.09 9.50
N PHE A 454 -6.74 -20.59 10.62
CA PHE A 454 -5.49 -21.00 11.24
C PHE A 454 -5.79 -21.52 12.65
N SER A 455 -5.24 -22.68 13.00
CA SER A 455 -5.29 -23.21 14.37
C SER A 455 -3.93 -23.75 14.77
N ASP A 456 -3.57 -23.53 16.00
CA ASP A 456 -2.36 -24.11 16.63
C ASP A 456 -2.65 -24.61 18.03
N TYR A 457 -1.90 -25.60 18.41
CA TYR A 457 -1.93 -26.22 19.74
C TYR A 457 -0.50 -26.34 20.25
N LEU A 458 -0.24 -25.80 21.41
CA LEU A 458 1.08 -25.75 22.02
C LEU A 458 1.05 -26.35 23.41
N LEU A 459 1.92 -27.28 23.69
CA LEU A 459 2.20 -27.80 25.04
C LEU A 459 3.61 -27.38 25.41
N THR A 460 3.74 -26.65 26.53
CA THR A 460 5.04 -26.12 26.97
C THR A 460 5.34 -26.64 28.36
N TYR A 461 6.55 -27.16 28.55
CA TYR A 461 7.03 -27.54 29.87
C TYR A 461 8.34 -26.82 30.19
N ASN A 462 8.33 -25.99 31.22
CA ASN A 462 9.49 -25.23 31.70
C ASN A 462 9.70 -25.54 33.20
N LYS A 463 10.80 -26.17 33.53
CA LYS A 463 11.13 -26.42 34.93
C LYS A 463 12.60 -26.19 35.21
N ARG A 464 12.86 -25.45 36.28
CA ARG A 464 14.21 -25.26 36.76
C ARG A 464 14.53 -26.37 37.79
N PHE A 465 15.59 -27.11 37.52
CA PHE A 465 16.10 -28.17 38.41
C PHE A 465 17.32 -27.65 39.19
N LEU A 466 17.31 -27.84 40.51
CA LEU A 466 18.43 -27.54 41.41
C LEU A 466 18.95 -26.07 41.27
N ASP A 467 18.12 -25.12 40.95
CA ASP A 467 18.46 -23.69 40.74
C ASP A 467 19.61 -23.43 39.74
N LYS A 468 20.03 -24.44 38.98
CA LYS A 468 21.18 -24.37 38.07
C LYS A 468 20.90 -24.81 36.64
N ILE A 469 19.85 -25.59 36.40
CA ILE A 469 19.54 -26.14 35.06
C ILE A 469 18.11 -25.78 34.73
N ASP A 470 17.94 -24.96 33.69
CA ASP A 470 16.64 -24.65 33.09
C ASP A 470 16.35 -25.69 31.97
N PHE A 471 15.26 -26.43 32.13
CA PHE A 471 14.73 -27.33 31.09
C PHE A 471 13.53 -26.68 30.43
N ASN A 472 13.69 -26.39 29.14
CA ASN A 472 12.63 -25.76 28.31
C ASN A 472 12.22 -26.70 27.20
#